data_477477556139ed3770b32ad96710ea99
#
_entry.id   477477556139ed3770b32ad96710ea99
#
_cell.length_a   1.000
_cell.length_b   1.000
_cell.length_c   1.000
_cell.angle_alpha   90.00
_cell.angle_beta   90.00
_cell.angle_gamma   90.00
#
_symmetry.space_group_name_H-M   'P 1'
#
loop_
_entity.id
_entity.type
_entity.pdbx_description
1 polymer ?
#
loop_
_entity_poly.entity_id
_entity_poly.type
_entity_poly.pdbx_seq_one_letter_code
_entity_poly.pdbx_strand_id
1 'polypeptide(L)'
;MTDKPAPSTASGTDTSQSLAQRGSNRSAQPANQAFRDFIGSGWGPRPEGLPPLSQAAPWAARRRAALGALFPGERLVLPAGTLKVRNNDCDYRFRPHSAFAHLAGTGTDFEPDAVLVLEPLTAPGTPVPPDTPSHEAVLYFRPRASRSSEEFYADPRYGELWVGVRPSVEEVEASTGIRCAHVDTLPDALAKDAGADGVQLRVIAEADENVTALVNTTRQAAGLATDQAATEADARLAEAASELRLVKDAWEVEQLRHAVEVTRAGFDDLIRSIPRAVAHWRGERVLEGAFGAVARQEGNGLGYDTIAAAGDHANTLHWIVNDGQVRPGEMVLV
;
A
#
# COMPACT_ATOMS: atom_id res chain seq x y z
N MET A 1 -7.60 -35.64 -25.06
CA MET A 1 -7.05 -35.05 -23.82
C MET A 1 -5.79 -34.34 -24.21
N THR A 2 -5.89 -33.05 -24.44
CA THR A 2 -4.74 -32.19 -24.82
C THR A 2 -4.34 -31.41 -23.60
N ASP A 3 -3.15 -31.68 -23.11
CA ASP A 3 -2.51 -30.99 -22.01
C ASP A 3 -2.40 -29.48 -22.32
N LYS A 4 -3.01 -28.69 -21.46
CA LYS A 4 -2.91 -27.23 -21.46
C LYS A 4 -1.74 -26.87 -20.56
N PRO A 5 -0.72 -26.15 -21.03
CA PRO A 5 0.38 -25.77 -20.16
C PRO A 5 -0.12 -24.80 -19.08
N ALA A 6 0.40 -24.97 -17.86
CA ALA A 6 0.14 -24.11 -16.71
C ALA A 6 0.60 -22.67 -16.99
N PRO A 7 -0.06 -21.66 -16.40
CA PRO A 7 0.37 -20.26 -16.58
C PRO A 7 1.75 -20.06 -15.93
N SER A 8 2.65 -19.48 -16.72
CA SER A 8 3.99 -19.06 -16.29
C SER A 8 3.87 -18.06 -15.13
N THR A 9 4.58 -18.33 -14.06
CA THR A 9 4.81 -17.40 -12.95
C THR A 9 5.39 -16.10 -13.47
N ALA A 10 4.76 -14.97 -13.12
CA ALA A 10 5.20 -13.63 -13.49
C ALA A 10 6.64 -13.40 -13.02
N SER A 11 7.55 -13.29 -13.97
CA SER A 11 8.93 -12.85 -13.75
C SER A 11 8.94 -11.40 -13.31
N GLY A 12 9.84 -11.06 -12.39
CA GLY A 12 10.12 -9.69 -11.99
C GLY A 12 10.29 -8.79 -13.22
N THR A 13 9.76 -7.58 -13.15
CA THR A 13 9.79 -6.61 -14.24
C THR A 13 11.24 -6.20 -14.50
N ASP A 14 11.84 -6.77 -15.54
CA ASP A 14 13.09 -6.28 -16.12
C ASP A 14 12.82 -4.88 -16.69
N THR A 15 13.28 -3.85 -15.99
CA THR A 15 13.09 -2.44 -16.37
C THR A 15 13.91 -2.05 -17.61
N SER A 16 14.79 -2.93 -18.10
CA SER A 16 15.59 -2.71 -19.32
C SER A 16 14.78 -2.95 -20.61
N GLN A 17 13.63 -3.62 -20.54
CA GLN A 17 12.80 -3.89 -21.70
C GLN A 17 11.77 -2.78 -21.92
N SER A 18 11.56 -2.39 -23.20
CA SER A 18 10.48 -1.47 -23.54
C SER A 18 9.12 -2.05 -23.10
N LEU A 19 8.15 -1.19 -22.80
CA LEU A 19 6.80 -1.61 -22.37
C LEU A 19 6.14 -2.54 -23.40
N ALA A 20 6.40 -2.32 -24.71
CA ALA A 20 5.95 -3.21 -25.78
C ALA A 20 6.57 -4.61 -25.70
N GLN A 21 7.82 -4.74 -25.27
CA GLN A 21 8.52 -6.01 -25.13
C GLN A 21 8.11 -6.81 -23.89
N ARG A 22 7.57 -6.16 -22.87
CA ARG A 22 7.09 -6.82 -21.65
C ARG A 22 5.82 -7.66 -21.86
N GLY A 23 5.25 -7.65 -23.06
CA GLY A 23 4.11 -8.51 -23.42
C GLY A 23 2.82 -8.18 -22.66
N SER A 24 2.65 -6.94 -22.22
CA SER A 24 1.41 -6.50 -21.61
C SER A 24 0.27 -6.54 -22.62
N ASN A 25 -0.76 -7.35 -22.38
CA ASN A 25 -2.01 -7.34 -23.13
C ASN A 25 -3.00 -6.26 -22.63
N ARG A 26 -2.57 -5.44 -21.66
CA ARG A 26 -3.42 -4.40 -21.04
C ARG A 26 -3.59 -3.18 -21.94
N SER A 27 -2.66 -2.94 -22.86
CA SER A 27 -2.78 -1.84 -23.82
C SER A 27 -2.06 -2.16 -25.13
N ALA A 28 -2.76 -2.05 -26.26
CA ALA A 28 -2.18 -1.97 -27.59
C ALA A 28 -2.06 -0.49 -27.94
N GLN A 29 -0.88 0.11 -27.77
CA GLN A 29 -0.66 1.54 -28.04
C GLN A 29 0.05 1.71 -29.38
N PRO A 30 -0.31 2.76 -30.18
CA PRO A 30 0.47 3.12 -31.36
C PRO A 30 1.89 3.48 -30.96
N ALA A 31 2.87 2.94 -31.70
CA ALA A 31 4.30 3.12 -31.39
C ALA A 31 5.02 4.07 -32.36
N ASN A 32 4.29 4.73 -33.30
CA ASN A 32 4.92 5.63 -34.25
C ASN A 32 5.31 6.98 -33.62
N GLN A 33 6.31 7.65 -34.21
CA GLN A 33 6.86 8.89 -33.66
C GLN A 33 5.81 10.01 -33.61
N ALA A 34 4.96 10.13 -34.61
CA ALA A 34 3.92 11.17 -34.65
C ALA A 34 2.93 11.04 -33.48
N PHE A 35 2.59 9.80 -33.10
CA PHE A 35 1.76 9.56 -31.92
C PHE A 35 2.50 9.96 -30.62
N ARG A 36 3.77 9.61 -30.49
CA ARG A 36 4.56 9.96 -29.30
C ARG A 36 4.68 11.48 -29.13
N ASP A 37 4.94 12.19 -30.22
CA ASP A 37 5.03 13.65 -30.22
C ASP A 37 3.69 14.30 -29.87
N PHE A 38 2.59 13.76 -30.41
CA PHE A 38 1.25 14.24 -30.11
C PHE A 38 0.87 14.00 -28.64
N ILE A 39 1.02 12.77 -28.15
CA ILE A 39 0.55 12.40 -26.81
C ILE A 39 1.39 13.05 -25.69
N GLY A 40 2.65 13.37 -25.97
CA GLY A 40 3.54 14.07 -25.02
C GLY A 40 3.37 15.60 -25.02
N SER A 41 2.59 16.15 -25.95
CA SER A 41 2.46 17.61 -26.17
C SER A 41 1.10 18.17 -25.72
N GLY A 42 1.04 19.49 -25.53
CA GLY A 42 -0.22 20.20 -25.25
C GLY A 42 -0.76 20.05 -23.82
N TRP A 43 -0.04 19.40 -22.94
CA TRP A 43 -0.44 19.26 -21.54
C TRP A 43 -0.21 20.57 -20.76
N GLY A 44 -1.18 20.94 -19.93
CA GLY A 44 -1.01 22.04 -18.98
C GLY A 44 0.15 21.83 -18.02
N PRO A 45 0.69 22.91 -17.42
CA PRO A 45 1.74 22.78 -16.42
C PRO A 45 1.24 21.96 -15.22
N ARG A 46 2.15 21.22 -14.58
CA ARG A 46 1.85 20.61 -13.28
C ARG A 46 1.76 21.70 -12.23
N PRO A 47 0.99 21.48 -11.14
CA PRO A 47 0.97 22.42 -10.01
C PRO A 47 2.39 22.73 -9.54
N GLU A 48 2.66 24.01 -9.26
CA GLU A 48 3.93 24.46 -8.71
C GLU A 48 3.90 24.39 -7.17
N GLY A 49 5.07 24.16 -6.58
CA GLY A 49 5.27 24.12 -5.14
C GLY A 49 5.24 22.70 -4.56
N LEU A 50 5.83 22.57 -3.38
CA LEU A 50 5.86 21.31 -2.63
C LEU A 50 4.68 21.24 -1.66
N PRO A 51 4.12 20.05 -1.43
CA PRO A 51 3.08 19.88 -0.43
C PRO A 51 3.64 20.15 0.98
N PRO A 52 2.79 20.58 1.92
CA PRO A 52 3.21 20.72 3.31
C PRO A 52 3.49 19.36 3.93
N LEU A 53 4.30 19.35 4.99
CA LEU A 53 4.51 18.16 5.81
C LEU A 53 3.16 17.64 6.34
N SER A 54 2.91 16.35 6.19
CA SER A 54 1.67 15.74 6.63
C SER A 54 1.56 15.73 8.16
N GLN A 55 0.33 15.81 8.67
CA GLN A 55 0.08 15.76 10.12
C GLN A 55 0.50 14.41 10.74
N ALA A 56 0.52 13.34 9.95
CA ALA A 56 0.97 12.02 10.37
C ALA A 56 2.50 11.91 10.48
N ALA A 57 3.26 12.71 9.74
CA ALA A 57 4.71 12.57 9.61
C ALA A 57 5.49 12.61 10.94
N PRO A 58 5.22 13.53 11.88
CA PRO A 58 5.90 13.55 13.18
C PRO A 58 5.61 12.31 14.03
N TRP A 59 4.39 11.76 13.93
CA TRP A 59 4.00 10.56 14.64
C TRP A 59 4.65 9.32 14.04
N ALA A 60 4.64 9.21 12.72
CA ALA A 60 5.33 8.13 12.00
C ALA A 60 6.84 8.13 12.30
N ALA A 61 7.48 9.30 12.42
CA ALA A 61 8.88 9.39 12.82
C ALA A 61 9.14 8.79 14.20
N ARG A 62 8.27 9.05 15.18
CA ARG A 62 8.37 8.44 16.53
C ARG A 62 8.17 6.92 16.48
N ARG A 63 7.23 6.44 15.66
CA ARG A 63 6.98 5.00 15.48
C ARG A 63 8.19 4.30 14.86
N ARG A 64 8.82 4.91 13.84
CA ARG A 64 10.06 4.40 13.24
C ARG A 64 11.20 4.35 14.25
N ALA A 65 11.36 5.39 15.05
CA ALA A 65 12.37 5.40 16.12
C ALA A 65 12.14 4.29 17.13
N ALA A 66 10.89 4.08 17.57
CA ALA A 66 10.53 3.02 18.50
C ALA A 66 10.80 1.62 17.92
N LEU A 67 10.43 1.37 16.65
CA LEU A 67 10.72 0.09 16.00
C LEU A 67 12.21 -0.12 15.82
N GLY A 68 12.95 0.88 15.31
CA GLY A 68 14.38 0.79 15.08
C GLY A 68 15.19 0.51 16.36
N ALA A 69 14.76 1.04 17.50
CA ALA A 69 15.40 0.78 18.78
C ALA A 69 15.36 -0.69 19.21
N LEU A 70 14.42 -1.48 18.69
CA LEU A 70 14.31 -2.92 18.95
C LEU A 70 15.28 -3.76 18.12
N PHE A 71 15.84 -3.20 17.03
CA PHE A 71 16.69 -3.91 16.07
C PHE A 71 17.98 -3.13 15.77
N PRO A 72 18.80 -2.81 16.80
CA PRO A 72 19.99 -1.98 16.61
C PRO A 72 21.00 -2.67 15.68
N GLY A 73 21.48 -1.94 14.67
CA GLY A 73 22.47 -2.42 13.71
C GLY A 73 21.88 -3.32 12.60
N GLU A 74 20.56 -3.48 12.51
CA GLU A 74 19.93 -4.29 11.50
C GLU A 74 19.15 -3.42 10.49
N ARG A 75 19.18 -3.76 9.21
CA ARG A 75 18.40 -3.10 8.17
C ARG A 75 16.99 -3.71 8.12
N LEU A 76 15.98 -2.86 8.31
CA LEU A 76 14.59 -3.29 8.33
C LEU A 76 13.88 -2.90 7.03
N VAL A 77 13.33 -3.88 6.34
CA VAL A 77 12.69 -3.73 5.03
C VAL A 77 11.18 -3.92 5.18
N LEU A 78 10.42 -2.88 4.88
CA LEU A 78 8.97 -2.82 5.09
C LEU A 78 8.28 -2.49 3.76
N PRO A 79 7.87 -3.51 2.98
CA PRO A 79 7.20 -3.28 1.70
C PRO A 79 5.78 -2.76 1.88
N ALA A 80 5.33 -1.93 0.95
CA ALA A 80 3.93 -1.53 0.84
C ALA A 80 3.06 -2.64 0.22
N GLY A 81 3.67 -3.48 -0.59
CA GLY A 81 2.99 -4.47 -1.41
C GLY A 81 2.65 -3.96 -2.81
N THR A 82 2.14 -4.84 -3.64
CA THR A 82 1.85 -4.59 -5.06
C THR A 82 0.36 -4.54 -5.35
N LEU A 83 0.00 -3.96 -6.50
CA LEU A 83 -1.35 -3.99 -7.04
C LEU A 83 -1.79 -5.42 -7.38
N LYS A 84 -3.05 -5.75 -7.05
CA LYS A 84 -3.69 -7.02 -7.39
C LYS A 84 -4.62 -6.84 -8.57
N VAL A 85 -4.40 -7.62 -9.63
CA VAL A 85 -5.25 -7.59 -10.82
C VAL A 85 -6.67 -8.03 -10.46
N ARG A 86 -7.64 -7.21 -10.80
CA ARG A 86 -9.06 -7.56 -10.72
C ARG A 86 -9.56 -8.15 -12.03
N ASN A 87 -9.33 -7.42 -13.13
CA ASN A 87 -9.79 -7.80 -14.46
C ASN A 87 -9.06 -6.99 -15.53
N ASN A 88 -8.56 -7.61 -16.59
CA ASN A 88 -7.90 -6.96 -17.74
C ASN A 88 -6.90 -5.86 -17.33
N ASP A 89 -7.25 -4.60 -17.61
CA ASP A 89 -6.50 -3.39 -17.30
C ASP A 89 -6.90 -2.71 -15.97
N CYS A 90 -7.78 -3.35 -15.20
CA CYS A 90 -8.23 -2.85 -13.91
C CYS A 90 -7.61 -3.65 -12.77
N ASP A 91 -7.01 -2.96 -11.82
CA ASP A 91 -6.56 -3.52 -10.56
C ASP A 91 -7.62 -3.27 -9.46
N TYR A 92 -7.57 -4.06 -8.38
CA TYR A 92 -8.26 -3.67 -7.15
C TYR A 92 -7.62 -2.39 -6.61
N ARG A 93 -8.43 -1.57 -5.91
CA ARG A 93 -7.90 -0.40 -5.24
C ARG A 93 -6.75 -0.82 -4.33
N PHE A 94 -5.62 -0.14 -4.47
CA PHE A 94 -4.44 -0.43 -3.67
C PHE A 94 -4.68 -0.11 -2.20
N ARG A 95 -4.23 -0.98 -1.35
CA ARG A 95 -4.11 -0.76 0.09
C ARG A 95 -2.74 -1.23 0.52
N PRO A 96 -1.87 -0.34 1.00
CA PRO A 96 -0.55 -0.73 1.47
C PRO A 96 -0.64 -1.63 2.71
N HIS A 97 0.38 -2.45 2.91
CA HIS A 97 0.51 -3.25 4.11
C HIS A 97 0.44 -2.36 5.36
N SER A 98 -0.25 -2.82 6.39
CA SER A 98 -0.55 -1.99 7.58
C SER A 98 0.70 -1.50 8.31
N ALA A 99 1.77 -2.30 8.37
CA ALA A 99 3.04 -1.88 8.97
C ALA A 99 3.70 -0.76 8.15
N PHE A 100 3.69 -0.88 6.81
CA PHE A 100 4.19 0.17 5.93
C PHE A 100 3.43 1.49 6.16
N ALA A 101 2.10 1.47 6.04
CA ALA A 101 1.28 2.66 6.21
C ALA A 101 1.49 3.35 7.58
N HIS A 102 1.57 2.56 8.64
CA HIS A 102 1.79 3.04 10.01
C HIS A 102 3.14 3.71 10.20
N LEU A 103 4.19 3.14 9.61
CA LEU A 103 5.57 3.60 9.77
C LEU A 103 5.98 4.66 8.74
N ALA A 104 5.43 4.63 7.54
CA ALA A 104 5.63 5.69 6.56
C ALA A 104 4.80 6.94 6.85
N GLY A 105 3.67 6.78 7.58
CA GLY A 105 2.72 7.87 7.85
C GLY A 105 1.94 8.29 6.63
N THR A 106 1.76 7.37 5.68
CA THR A 106 1.04 7.57 4.43
C THR A 106 -0.39 7.04 4.55
N GLY A 107 -1.29 7.59 3.74
CA GLY A 107 -2.68 7.11 3.68
C GLY A 107 -2.81 5.80 2.90
N THR A 108 -4.08 5.41 2.69
CA THR A 108 -4.44 4.19 1.94
C THR A 108 -4.26 4.33 0.42
N ASP A 109 -4.01 5.54 -0.09
CA ASP A 109 -3.84 5.84 -1.52
C ASP A 109 -2.37 6.13 -1.86
N PHE A 110 -1.43 5.54 -1.15
CA PHE A 110 -0.01 5.70 -1.44
C PHE A 110 0.42 4.82 -2.62
N GLU A 111 1.67 5.03 -3.09
CA GLU A 111 2.22 4.35 -4.25
C GLU A 111 2.37 2.83 -4.02
N PRO A 112 1.87 1.99 -4.93
CA PRO A 112 2.18 0.56 -4.91
C PRO A 112 3.67 0.32 -5.14
N ASP A 113 4.14 -0.86 -4.77
CA ASP A 113 5.53 -1.31 -4.90
C ASP A 113 6.56 -0.43 -4.18
N ALA A 114 6.10 0.45 -3.27
CA ALA A 114 6.98 1.22 -2.42
C ALA A 114 7.57 0.37 -1.30
N VAL A 115 8.80 0.69 -0.89
CA VAL A 115 9.51 -0.01 0.18
C VAL A 115 10.11 1.01 1.14
N LEU A 116 9.70 0.97 2.40
CA LEU A 116 10.34 1.73 3.47
C LEU A 116 11.51 0.90 4.02
N VAL A 117 12.71 1.47 4.02
CA VAL A 117 13.89 0.85 4.63
C VAL A 117 14.33 1.69 5.81
N LEU A 118 14.53 1.06 6.96
CA LEU A 118 15.19 1.67 8.09
C LEU A 118 16.66 1.23 8.09
N GLU A 119 17.53 2.17 7.73
CA GLU A 119 18.98 1.96 7.64
C GLU A 119 19.62 2.15 9.01
N PRO A 120 20.40 1.18 9.54
CA PRO A 120 21.07 1.35 10.81
C PRO A 120 22.14 2.43 10.75
N LEU A 121 22.15 3.32 11.74
CA LEU A 121 23.14 4.38 11.89
C LEU A 121 24.38 3.92 12.68
N THR A 122 24.31 2.76 13.31
CA THR A 122 25.39 2.16 14.10
C THR A 122 25.67 0.75 13.63
N ALA A 123 26.92 0.32 13.74
CA ALA A 123 27.30 -1.07 13.47
C ALA A 123 26.61 -2.02 14.44
N PRO A 124 26.37 -3.30 14.03
CA PRO A 124 25.83 -4.34 14.93
C PRO A 124 26.59 -4.40 16.26
N GLY A 125 25.83 -4.51 17.36
CA GLY A 125 26.40 -4.60 18.70
C GLY A 125 26.91 -3.27 19.29
N THR A 126 26.83 -2.16 18.57
CA THR A 126 27.16 -0.84 19.11
C THR A 126 25.99 -0.28 19.91
N PRO A 127 26.16 0.09 21.18
CA PRO A 127 25.10 0.72 21.97
C PRO A 127 24.65 2.04 21.32
N VAL A 128 23.34 2.22 21.16
CA VAL A 128 22.77 3.48 20.71
C VAL A 128 22.55 4.36 21.94
N PRO A 129 23.13 5.58 22.01
CA PRO A 129 22.89 6.48 23.12
C PRO A 129 21.40 6.79 23.27
N PRO A 130 20.93 7.04 24.51
CA PRO A 130 19.57 7.53 24.72
C PRO A 130 19.28 8.78 23.86
N ASP A 131 18.06 8.90 23.36
CA ASP A 131 17.59 10.01 22.53
C ASP A 131 18.29 10.18 21.17
N THR A 132 19.13 9.21 20.76
CA THR A 132 19.75 9.19 19.43
C THR A 132 18.97 8.26 18.51
N PRO A 133 18.64 8.68 17.28
CA PRO A 133 18.03 7.78 16.30
C PRO A 133 18.94 6.58 16.02
N SER A 134 18.41 5.38 16.09
CA SER A 134 19.14 4.15 15.76
C SER A 134 19.19 3.90 14.25
N HIS A 135 18.24 4.49 13.51
CA HIS A 135 18.05 4.29 12.09
C HIS A 135 17.72 5.60 11.36
N GLU A 136 18.14 5.67 10.11
CA GLU A 136 17.63 6.62 9.12
C GLU A 136 16.58 5.93 8.25
N ALA A 137 15.46 6.61 7.97
CA ALA A 137 14.44 6.09 7.07
C ALA A 137 14.70 6.52 5.63
N VAL A 138 14.58 5.59 4.69
CA VAL A 138 14.60 5.83 3.25
C VAL A 138 13.39 5.19 2.63
N LEU A 139 12.65 5.95 1.83
CA LEU A 139 11.47 5.47 1.13
C LEU A 139 11.79 5.29 -0.36
N TYR A 140 11.80 4.05 -0.78
CA TYR A 140 12.00 3.67 -2.18
C TYR A 140 10.65 3.53 -2.85
N PHE A 141 10.43 4.23 -3.95
CA PHE A 141 9.21 4.12 -4.74
C PHE A 141 9.49 4.48 -6.20
N ARG A 142 8.50 4.26 -7.08
CA ARG A 142 8.59 4.70 -8.46
C ARG A 142 7.99 6.10 -8.57
N PRO A 143 8.77 7.16 -8.70
CA PRO A 143 8.24 8.51 -8.89
C PRO A 143 7.61 8.67 -10.28
N ARG A 144 6.85 9.74 -10.47
CA ARG A 144 6.27 10.04 -11.80
C ARG A 144 7.35 10.18 -12.87
N ALA A 145 7.06 9.62 -14.02
CA ALA A 145 7.89 9.74 -15.20
C ALA A 145 7.73 11.09 -15.91
N SER A 146 8.68 11.42 -16.80
CA SER A 146 8.53 12.55 -17.70
C SER A 146 7.39 12.29 -18.69
N ARG A 147 6.65 13.35 -19.08
CA ARG A 147 5.65 13.28 -20.14
C ARG A 147 6.22 12.95 -21.52
N SER A 148 7.53 13.07 -21.70
CA SER A 148 8.23 12.63 -22.91
C SER A 148 8.64 11.14 -22.88
N SER A 149 8.43 10.44 -21.76
CA SER A 149 8.76 9.02 -21.64
C SER A 149 7.62 8.13 -22.15
N GLU A 150 7.97 6.90 -22.52
CA GLU A 150 7.00 5.88 -22.91
C GLU A 150 6.07 5.50 -21.74
N GLU A 151 6.57 5.51 -20.50
CA GLU A 151 5.79 5.22 -19.29
C GLU A 151 4.57 6.14 -19.18
N PHE A 152 4.69 7.41 -19.56
CA PHE A 152 3.61 8.38 -19.46
C PHE A 152 2.30 7.89 -20.09
N TYR A 153 2.36 7.28 -21.27
CA TYR A 153 1.17 6.92 -22.05
C TYR A 153 0.94 5.41 -22.20
N ALA A 154 1.98 4.59 -22.02
CA ALA A 154 1.90 3.16 -22.32
C ALA A 154 1.79 2.28 -21.08
N ASP A 155 2.10 2.80 -19.88
CA ASP A 155 1.99 2.03 -18.65
C ASP A 155 0.63 2.25 -17.95
N PRO A 156 -0.29 1.26 -17.93
CA PRO A 156 -1.61 1.41 -17.35
C PRO A 156 -1.61 1.46 -15.81
N ARG A 157 -0.48 1.17 -15.16
CA ARG A 157 -0.35 1.19 -13.70
C ARG A 157 0.34 2.45 -13.18
N TYR A 158 1.29 2.98 -13.94
CA TYR A 158 2.16 4.07 -13.50
C TYR A 158 2.12 5.29 -14.42
N GLY A 159 1.59 5.15 -15.64
CA GLY A 159 1.50 6.24 -16.60
C GLY A 159 0.52 7.34 -16.18
N GLU A 160 0.97 8.60 -16.17
CA GLU A 160 0.14 9.76 -15.79
C GLU A 160 -1.14 9.84 -16.64
N LEU A 161 -1.10 9.42 -17.91
CA LEU A 161 -2.27 9.37 -18.79
C LEU A 161 -3.36 8.43 -18.28
N TRP A 162 -2.99 7.37 -17.56
CA TRP A 162 -3.90 6.32 -17.08
C TRP A 162 -4.39 6.54 -15.66
N VAL A 163 -3.48 6.93 -14.76
CA VAL A 163 -3.77 6.96 -13.33
C VAL A 163 -3.74 8.37 -12.73
N GLY A 164 -3.48 9.39 -13.55
CA GLY A 164 -3.35 10.77 -13.10
C GLY A 164 -1.93 11.11 -12.64
N VAL A 165 -1.77 12.34 -12.16
CA VAL A 165 -0.46 12.85 -11.72
C VAL A 165 -0.01 12.11 -10.47
N ARG A 166 1.11 11.41 -10.58
CA ARG A 166 1.78 10.74 -9.46
C ARG A 166 2.82 11.67 -8.84
N PRO A 167 3.20 11.47 -7.57
CA PRO A 167 4.14 12.36 -6.91
C PRO A 167 5.57 12.23 -7.46
N SER A 168 6.34 13.30 -7.33
CA SER A 168 7.81 13.27 -7.50
C SER A 168 8.51 12.86 -6.20
N VAL A 169 9.84 12.63 -6.28
CA VAL A 169 10.68 12.38 -5.11
C VAL A 169 10.56 13.53 -4.11
N GLU A 170 10.72 14.77 -4.57
CA GLU A 170 10.71 15.96 -3.74
C GLU A 170 9.33 16.20 -3.06
N GLU A 171 8.24 15.87 -3.74
CA GLU A 171 6.90 15.99 -3.19
C GLU A 171 6.66 14.97 -2.06
N VAL A 172 7.13 13.74 -2.22
CA VAL A 172 7.03 12.72 -1.17
C VAL A 172 7.95 13.05 0.00
N GLU A 173 9.17 13.49 -0.26
CA GLU A 173 10.10 13.96 0.80
C GLU A 173 9.47 15.09 1.62
N ALA A 174 8.91 16.10 0.94
CA ALA A 174 8.29 17.25 1.61
C ALA A 174 7.08 16.83 2.47
N SER A 175 6.24 15.92 1.96
CA SER A 175 5.02 15.50 2.67
C SER A 175 5.26 14.51 3.79
N THR A 176 6.28 13.67 3.69
CA THR A 176 6.55 12.61 4.68
C THR A 176 7.69 12.94 5.66
N GLY A 177 8.59 13.84 5.26
CA GLY A 177 9.84 14.10 5.98
C GLY A 177 10.81 12.91 5.94
N ILE A 178 10.66 12.00 4.98
CA ILE A 178 11.50 10.82 4.77
C ILE A 178 12.31 11.05 3.51
N ARG A 179 13.63 10.80 3.55
CA ARG A 179 14.46 10.79 2.35
C ARG A 179 13.95 9.74 1.37
N CYS A 180 13.80 10.10 0.11
CA CYS A 180 13.26 9.23 -0.91
C CYS A 180 14.30 8.85 -1.98
N ALA A 181 14.11 7.70 -2.62
CA ALA A 181 14.93 7.24 -3.73
C ALA A 181 14.08 6.46 -4.73
N HIS A 182 14.58 6.35 -5.96
CA HIS A 182 13.93 5.52 -6.96
C HIS A 182 14.01 4.04 -6.58
N VAL A 183 12.91 3.29 -6.74
CA VAL A 183 12.85 1.88 -6.34
C VAL A 183 13.89 1.00 -7.05
N ASP A 184 14.33 1.37 -8.24
CA ASP A 184 15.38 0.65 -8.97
C ASP A 184 16.74 0.67 -8.26
N THR A 185 16.96 1.58 -7.30
CA THR A 185 18.18 1.63 -6.48
C THR A 185 18.10 0.77 -5.21
N LEU A 186 16.95 0.18 -4.93
CA LEU A 186 16.74 -0.66 -3.75
C LEU A 186 17.70 -1.86 -3.69
N PRO A 187 17.97 -2.61 -4.79
CA PRO A 187 18.89 -3.76 -4.73
C PRO A 187 20.29 -3.37 -4.24
N ASP A 188 20.85 -2.28 -4.74
CA ASP A 188 22.17 -1.79 -4.33
C ASP A 188 22.16 -1.34 -2.87
N ALA A 189 21.10 -0.68 -2.43
CA ALA A 189 20.93 -0.26 -1.05
C ALA A 189 20.85 -1.46 -0.09
N LEU A 190 20.12 -2.51 -0.45
CA LEU A 190 20.04 -3.72 0.35
C LEU A 190 21.36 -4.47 0.44
N ALA A 191 22.15 -4.46 -0.63
CA ALA A 191 23.46 -5.13 -0.67
C ALA A 191 24.56 -4.36 0.09
N LYS A 192 24.37 -3.05 0.30
CA LYS A 192 25.37 -2.22 0.95
C LYS A 192 25.69 -2.70 2.37
N ASP A 193 26.97 -2.95 2.65
CA ASP A 193 27.48 -3.38 3.95
C ASP A 193 26.80 -4.64 4.55
N ALA A 194 26.02 -5.38 3.75
CA ALA A 194 25.40 -6.62 4.18
C ALA A 194 26.44 -7.74 4.31
N GLY A 195 26.42 -8.51 5.40
CA GLY A 195 27.37 -9.62 5.61
C GLY A 195 27.36 -10.16 7.04
N ALA A 196 28.08 -11.26 7.27
CA ALA A 196 28.13 -11.90 8.58
C ALA A 196 28.68 -10.98 9.67
N ASP A 197 29.69 -10.20 9.36
CA ASP A 197 30.28 -9.17 10.24
C ASP A 197 29.74 -7.77 9.94
N GLY A 198 28.73 -7.66 9.08
CA GLY A 198 28.11 -6.42 8.62
C GLY A 198 26.63 -6.32 9.02
N VAL A 199 25.89 -5.58 8.19
CA VAL A 199 24.47 -5.33 8.43
C VAL A 199 23.64 -6.59 8.13
N GLN A 200 22.83 -7.00 9.10
CA GLN A 200 21.81 -8.03 8.93
C GLN A 200 20.55 -7.43 8.33
N LEU A 201 19.82 -8.20 7.49
CA LEU A 201 18.57 -7.78 6.90
C LEU A 201 17.39 -8.46 7.58
N ARG A 202 16.30 -7.71 7.77
CA ARG A 202 14.98 -8.24 8.12
C ARG A 202 13.92 -7.70 7.17
N VAL A 203 12.90 -8.50 6.86
CA VAL A 203 11.80 -8.10 5.98
C VAL A 203 10.45 -8.52 6.56
N ILE A 204 9.42 -7.71 6.34
CA ILE A 204 8.03 -8.15 6.54
C ILE A 204 7.63 -8.95 5.30
N ALA A 205 7.83 -10.27 5.38
CA ALA A 205 7.81 -11.16 4.22
C ALA A 205 6.42 -11.28 3.57
N GLU A 206 5.34 -11.24 4.36
CA GLU A 206 3.97 -11.37 3.85
C GLU A 206 3.47 -10.14 3.06
N ALA A 207 4.19 -9.00 3.16
CA ALA A 207 3.78 -7.78 2.50
C ALA A 207 4.03 -7.79 0.99
N ASP A 208 5.14 -8.41 0.55
CA ASP A 208 5.52 -8.48 -0.87
C ASP A 208 6.49 -9.64 -1.14
N GLU A 209 6.06 -10.58 -1.98
CA GLU A 209 6.86 -11.76 -2.33
C GLU A 209 8.11 -11.41 -3.15
N ASN A 210 8.04 -10.40 -4.02
CA ASN A 210 9.17 -10.00 -4.86
C ASN A 210 10.27 -9.32 -4.03
N VAL A 211 9.88 -8.43 -3.11
CA VAL A 211 10.82 -7.79 -2.19
C VAL A 211 11.43 -8.83 -1.25
N THR A 212 10.64 -9.79 -0.77
CA THR A 212 11.14 -10.89 0.06
C THR A 212 12.15 -11.75 -0.70
N ALA A 213 11.88 -12.07 -1.96
CA ALA A 213 12.84 -12.79 -2.81
C ALA A 213 14.12 -11.98 -3.04
N LEU A 214 14.02 -10.67 -3.26
CA LEU A 214 15.18 -9.79 -3.40
C LEU A 214 16.04 -9.78 -2.12
N VAL A 215 15.41 -9.65 -0.94
CA VAL A 215 16.13 -9.69 0.35
C VAL A 215 16.82 -11.04 0.54
N ASN A 216 16.18 -12.17 0.20
CA ASN A 216 16.78 -13.49 0.32
C ASN A 216 17.95 -13.69 -0.67
N THR A 217 17.84 -13.17 -1.88
CA THR A 217 18.94 -13.16 -2.85
C THR A 217 20.12 -12.34 -2.32
N THR A 218 19.85 -11.19 -1.73
CA THR A 218 20.88 -10.34 -1.12
C THR A 218 21.53 -11.03 0.09
N ARG A 219 20.75 -11.66 0.96
CA ARG A 219 21.28 -12.47 2.08
C ARG A 219 22.22 -13.56 1.59
N GLN A 220 21.80 -14.30 0.58
CA GLN A 220 22.58 -15.38 0.00
C GLN A 220 23.92 -14.89 -0.58
N ALA A 221 23.88 -13.79 -1.34
CA ALA A 221 25.08 -13.18 -1.90
C ALA A 221 26.04 -12.63 -0.82
N ALA A 222 25.50 -12.18 0.31
CA ALA A 222 26.24 -11.65 1.47
C ALA A 222 26.69 -12.75 2.47
N GLY A 223 26.38 -14.01 2.22
CA GLY A 223 26.69 -15.12 3.13
C GLY A 223 25.87 -15.13 4.42
N LEU A 224 24.70 -14.47 4.41
CA LEU A 224 23.77 -14.44 5.54
C LEU A 224 22.83 -15.65 5.51
N ALA A 225 22.21 -15.96 6.67
CA ALA A 225 21.24 -17.02 6.78
C ALA A 225 20.02 -16.78 5.88
N THR A 226 19.52 -17.83 5.25
CA THR A 226 18.27 -17.86 4.46
C THR A 226 17.36 -19.03 4.87
N ASP A 227 17.67 -19.65 5.98
CA ASP A 227 16.99 -20.81 6.55
C ASP A 227 15.90 -20.42 7.57
N GLN A 228 15.54 -21.36 8.43
CA GLN A 228 14.57 -21.16 9.48
C GLN A 228 14.93 -20.00 10.43
N ALA A 229 16.22 -19.78 10.71
CA ALA A 229 16.65 -18.67 11.56
C ALA A 229 16.36 -17.30 10.96
N ALA A 230 16.53 -17.16 9.63
CA ALA A 230 16.15 -15.95 8.91
C ALA A 230 14.62 -15.73 8.94
N THR A 231 13.84 -16.79 8.73
CA THR A 231 12.38 -16.74 8.80
C THR A 231 11.89 -16.30 10.20
N GLU A 232 12.46 -16.83 11.24
CA GLU A 232 12.16 -16.46 12.63
C GLU A 232 12.57 -15.01 12.93
N ALA A 233 13.69 -14.56 12.35
CA ALA A 233 14.14 -13.19 12.47
C ALA A 233 13.16 -12.20 11.80
N ASP A 234 12.66 -12.54 10.61
CA ASP A 234 11.65 -11.78 9.90
C ASP A 234 10.31 -11.76 10.66
N ALA A 235 9.89 -12.90 11.21
CA ALA A 235 8.69 -12.99 12.05
C ALA A 235 8.75 -12.07 13.28
N ARG A 236 9.92 -11.95 13.91
CA ARG A 236 10.10 -11.00 15.04
C ARG A 236 9.93 -9.54 14.62
N LEU A 237 10.34 -9.16 13.39
CA LEU A 237 10.08 -7.82 12.87
C LEU A 237 8.59 -7.59 12.64
N ALA A 238 7.90 -8.56 12.04
CA ALA A 238 6.45 -8.49 11.79
C ALA A 238 5.67 -8.38 13.11
N GLU A 239 6.03 -9.18 14.12
CA GLU A 239 5.47 -9.14 15.47
C GLU A 239 5.69 -7.76 16.12
N ALA A 240 6.91 -7.26 16.16
CA ALA A 240 7.23 -5.96 16.75
C ALA A 240 6.48 -4.82 16.06
N ALA A 241 6.39 -4.82 14.73
CA ALA A 241 5.60 -3.84 13.99
C ALA A 241 4.10 -3.98 14.26
N SER A 242 3.60 -5.17 14.55
CA SER A 242 2.21 -5.40 14.95
C SER A 242 1.93 -4.89 16.36
N GLU A 243 2.79 -5.22 17.32
CA GLU A 243 2.68 -4.79 18.73
C GLU A 243 2.67 -3.26 18.85
N LEU A 244 3.48 -2.54 18.08
CA LEU A 244 3.45 -1.07 18.04
C LEU A 244 2.08 -0.49 17.66
N ARG A 245 1.24 -1.23 16.95
CA ARG A 245 -0.11 -0.78 16.56
C ARG A 245 -1.18 -1.03 17.61
N LEU A 246 -0.89 -1.81 18.66
CA LEU A 246 -1.87 -2.10 19.71
C LEU A 246 -2.23 -0.86 20.53
N VAL A 247 -1.24 -0.09 20.94
CA VAL A 247 -1.46 1.15 21.67
C VAL A 247 -1.43 2.33 20.71
N LYS A 248 -2.59 3.00 20.57
CA LYS A 248 -2.77 4.11 19.64
C LYS A 248 -2.19 5.40 20.20
N ASP A 249 -1.43 6.13 19.40
CA ASP A 249 -1.01 7.47 19.74
C ASP A 249 -2.16 8.49 19.58
N ALA A 250 -1.92 9.73 20.00
CA ALA A 250 -2.98 10.75 20.01
C ALA A 250 -3.51 11.08 18.61
N TRP A 251 -2.66 11.03 17.58
CA TRP A 251 -3.09 11.25 16.20
C TRP A 251 -3.99 10.11 15.71
N GLU A 252 -3.62 8.86 16.00
CA GLU A 252 -4.44 7.69 15.66
C GLU A 252 -5.79 7.71 16.36
N VAL A 253 -5.82 8.12 17.64
CA VAL A 253 -7.07 8.27 18.39
C VAL A 253 -7.97 9.29 17.72
N GLU A 254 -7.42 10.41 17.22
CA GLU A 254 -8.22 11.43 16.51
C GLU A 254 -8.76 10.91 15.18
N GLN A 255 -7.95 10.14 14.42
CA GLN A 255 -8.40 9.48 13.18
C GLN A 255 -9.52 8.46 13.47
N LEU A 256 -9.43 7.70 14.56
CA LEU A 256 -10.47 6.77 14.97
C LEU A 256 -11.78 7.51 15.35
N ARG A 257 -11.68 8.64 16.05
CA ARG A 257 -12.87 9.48 16.37
C ARG A 257 -13.55 9.96 15.10
N HIS A 258 -12.78 10.46 14.14
CA HIS A 258 -13.31 10.86 12.84
C HIS A 258 -13.99 9.68 12.12
N ALA A 259 -13.38 8.50 12.10
CA ALA A 259 -13.99 7.32 11.52
C ALA A 259 -15.30 6.92 12.20
N VAL A 260 -15.40 7.05 13.53
CA VAL A 260 -16.65 6.84 14.28
C VAL A 260 -17.73 7.85 13.90
N GLU A 261 -17.39 9.13 13.72
CA GLU A 261 -18.33 10.16 13.30
C GLU A 261 -18.87 9.90 11.88
N VAL A 262 -18.00 9.53 10.94
CA VAL A 262 -18.40 9.13 9.58
C VAL A 262 -19.29 7.89 9.61
N THR A 263 -18.95 6.90 10.44
CA THR A 263 -19.77 5.70 10.63
C THR A 263 -21.15 6.05 11.15
N ARG A 264 -21.25 6.93 12.16
CA ARG A 264 -22.54 7.41 12.68
C ARG A 264 -23.37 8.08 11.59
N ALA A 265 -22.76 8.97 10.79
CA ALA A 265 -23.45 9.62 9.68
C ALA A 265 -23.94 8.59 8.64
N GLY A 266 -23.15 7.54 8.38
CA GLY A 266 -23.54 6.42 7.52
C GLY A 266 -24.75 5.67 8.04
N PHE A 267 -24.83 5.39 9.35
CA PHE A 267 -26.00 4.78 9.98
C PHE A 267 -27.23 5.71 9.94
N ASP A 268 -27.06 7.00 10.16
CA ASP A 268 -28.16 7.98 10.06
C ASP A 268 -28.77 7.99 8.66
N ASP A 269 -27.97 7.87 7.59
CA ASP A 269 -28.45 7.80 6.21
C ASP A 269 -29.08 6.45 5.88
N LEU A 270 -28.47 5.37 6.38
CA LEU A 270 -29.04 4.03 6.27
C LEU A 270 -30.43 3.96 6.89
N ILE A 271 -30.63 4.50 8.10
CA ILE A 271 -31.92 4.52 8.78
C ILE A 271 -32.95 5.31 7.94
N ARG A 272 -32.58 6.47 7.41
CA ARG A 272 -33.44 7.25 6.50
C ARG A 272 -33.80 6.48 5.22
N SER A 273 -32.97 5.52 4.81
CA SER A 273 -33.18 4.70 3.62
C SER A 273 -34.06 3.47 3.84
N ILE A 274 -34.44 3.12 5.09
CA ILE A 274 -35.27 1.95 5.41
C ILE A 274 -36.59 1.93 4.61
N PRO A 275 -37.37 3.01 4.48
CA PRO A 275 -38.60 2.96 3.68
C PRO A 275 -38.34 2.59 2.20
N ARG A 276 -37.24 3.08 1.62
CA ARG A 276 -36.81 2.74 0.27
C ARG A 276 -36.35 1.27 0.18
N ALA A 277 -35.67 0.77 1.21
CA ALA A 277 -35.25 -0.62 1.30
C ALA A 277 -36.43 -1.59 1.37
N VAL A 278 -37.45 -1.26 2.18
CA VAL A 278 -38.67 -2.06 2.28
C VAL A 278 -39.44 -2.12 0.94
N ALA A 279 -39.39 -1.04 0.17
CA ALA A 279 -40.04 -1.00 -1.15
C ALA A 279 -39.26 -1.71 -2.27
N HIS A 280 -38.01 -2.10 -2.01
CA HIS A 280 -37.16 -2.71 -3.02
C HIS A 280 -36.96 -4.20 -2.81
N TRP A 281 -36.97 -4.99 -3.88
CA TRP A 281 -36.82 -6.45 -3.83
C TRP A 281 -35.46 -6.94 -3.32
N ARG A 282 -34.41 -6.08 -3.35
CA ARG A 282 -33.12 -6.26 -2.71
C ARG A 282 -32.90 -5.16 -1.68
N GLY A 283 -33.71 -5.14 -0.65
CA GLY A 283 -33.68 -4.09 0.37
C GLY A 283 -32.36 -4.00 1.10
N GLU A 284 -31.69 -5.12 1.34
CA GLU A 284 -30.37 -5.18 1.96
C GLU A 284 -29.32 -4.39 1.17
N ARG A 285 -29.33 -4.47 -0.18
CA ARG A 285 -28.42 -3.67 -1.03
C ARG A 285 -28.71 -2.17 -1.03
N VAL A 286 -29.94 -1.80 -0.76
CA VAL A 286 -30.28 -0.37 -0.58
C VAL A 286 -29.62 0.17 0.67
N LEU A 287 -29.60 -0.61 1.76
CA LEU A 287 -28.97 -0.23 3.02
C LEU A 287 -27.43 -0.21 2.88
N GLU A 288 -26.85 -1.26 2.29
CA GLU A 288 -25.41 -1.31 1.95
C GLU A 288 -24.99 -0.07 1.15
N GLY A 289 -25.74 0.24 0.07
CA GLY A 289 -25.42 1.38 -0.80
C GLY A 289 -25.55 2.73 -0.09
N ALA A 290 -26.52 2.90 0.79
CA ALA A 290 -26.70 4.14 1.58
C ALA A 290 -25.50 4.36 2.52
N PHE A 291 -25.12 3.35 3.28
CA PHE A 291 -23.95 3.43 4.17
C PHE A 291 -22.66 3.63 3.38
N GLY A 292 -22.46 2.86 2.31
CA GLY A 292 -21.27 2.92 1.47
C GLY A 292 -21.07 4.28 0.79
N ALA A 293 -22.16 4.95 0.40
CA ALA A 293 -22.11 6.29 -0.16
C ALA A 293 -21.51 7.30 0.84
N VAL A 294 -21.99 7.32 2.07
CA VAL A 294 -21.47 8.20 3.13
C VAL A 294 -20.03 7.86 3.48
N ALA A 295 -19.72 6.57 3.64
CA ALA A 295 -18.36 6.13 3.93
C ALA A 295 -17.34 6.58 2.87
N ARG A 296 -17.78 6.67 1.60
CA ARG A 296 -16.92 7.15 0.50
C ARG A 296 -16.88 8.67 0.38
N GLN A 297 -17.96 9.38 0.73
CA GLN A 297 -18.04 10.84 0.66
C GLN A 297 -17.27 11.51 1.79
N GLU A 298 -17.46 11.04 3.01
CA GLU A 298 -16.93 11.66 4.22
C GLU A 298 -15.65 10.99 4.73
N GLY A 299 -15.39 9.75 4.30
CA GLY A 299 -14.19 8.97 4.60
C GLY A 299 -13.49 8.49 3.33
N ASN A 300 -12.53 7.59 3.48
CA ASN A 300 -11.82 7.00 2.34
C ASN A 300 -12.56 5.82 1.70
N GLY A 301 -13.50 5.22 2.41
CA GLY A 301 -14.26 4.05 1.99
C GLY A 301 -14.61 3.14 3.15
N LEU A 302 -15.07 1.95 2.81
CA LEU A 302 -15.41 0.90 3.78
C LEU A 302 -14.15 0.24 4.33
N GLY A 303 -14.18 -0.15 5.60
CA GLY A 303 -13.11 -0.93 6.23
C GLY A 303 -13.08 -2.39 5.78
N TYR A 304 -14.27 -2.94 5.50
CA TYR A 304 -14.54 -4.28 4.95
C TYR A 304 -15.91 -4.29 4.28
N ASP A 305 -16.26 -5.37 3.59
CA ASP A 305 -17.56 -5.49 2.91
C ASP A 305 -18.70 -5.36 3.91
N THR A 306 -19.66 -4.49 3.60
CA THR A 306 -20.79 -4.21 4.48
C THR A 306 -21.67 -5.45 4.63
N ILE A 307 -21.97 -5.82 5.85
CA ILE A 307 -23.04 -6.77 6.17
C ILE A 307 -24.33 -5.95 6.32
N ALA A 308 -25.36 -6.29 5.55
CA ALA A 308 -26.69 -5.71 5.67
C ALA A 308 -27.70 -6.86 5.58
N ALA A 309 -27.98 -7.48 6.71
CA ALA A 309 -28.70 -8.74 6.81
C ALA A 309 -30.07 -8.55 7.46
N ALA A 310 -31.16 -8.91 6.77
CA ALA A 310 -32.53 -8.82 7.26
C ALA A 310 -33.11 -10.20 7.57
N GLY A 311 -33.93 -10.29 8.61
CA GLY A 311 -34.62 -11.53 8.99
C GLY A 311 -33.65 -12.69 9.25
N ASP A 312 -33.82 -13.81 8.56
CA ASP A 312 -33.00 -15.02 8.76
C ASP A 312 -31.53 -14.81 8.36
N HIS A 313 -31.24 -13.90 7.44
CA HIS A 313 -29.86 -13.58 7.04
C HIS A 313 -29.04 -13.01 8.20
N ALA A 314 -29.70 -12.34 9.16
CA ALA A 314 -29.04 -11.78 10.35
C ALA A 314 -28.39 -12.83 11.27
N ASN A 315 -28.67 -14.12 11.05
CA ASN A 315 -28.01 -15.23 11.73
C ASN A 315 -26.71 -15.68 11.05
N THR A 316 -26.38 -15.13 9.88
CA THR A 316 -25.16 -15.45 9.14
C THR A 316 -24.11 -14.36 9.39
N LEU A 317 -23.05 -14.70 10.13
CA LEU A 317 -22.08 -13.73 10.66
C LEU A 317 -21.37 -12.88 9.57
N HIS A 318 -21.13 -13.46 8.40
CA HIS A 318 -20.50 -12.76 7.28
C HIS A 318 -21.41 -12.75 6.05
N TRP A 319 -22.67 -12.29 6.25
CA TRP A 319 -23.62 -12.12 5.15
C TRP A 319 -23.29 -10.86 4.34
N ILE A 320 -22.46 -11.01 3.32
CA ILE A 320 -22.04 -9.93 2.41
C ILE A 320 -22.72 -9.98 1.04
N VAL A 321 -23.59 -10.98 0.81
CA VAL A 321 -24.34 -11.10 -0.44
C VAL A 321 -25.40 -10.03 -0.56
N ASN A 322 -26.02 -9.65 0.56
CA ASN A 322 -26.96 -8.53 0.72
C ASN A 322 -28.06 -8.50 -0.35
N ASP A 323 -28.67 -9.66 -0.67
CA ASP A 323 -29.68 -9.74 -1.74
C ASP A 323 -31.10 -10.00 -1.23
N GLY A 324 -31.31 -9.97 0.07
CA GLY A 324 -32.61 -10.17 0.71
C GLY A 324 -33.53 -8.95 0.68
N GLN A 325 -34.80 -9.21 0.87
CA GLN A 325 -35.81 -8.18 1.12
C GLN A 325 -35.76 -7.74 2.59
N VAL A 326 -36.02 -6.47 2.83
CA VAL A 326 -36.24 -5.92 4.16
C VAL A 326 -37.76 -5.82 4.37
N ARG A 327 -38.32 -6.49 5.38
CA ARG A 327 -39.75 -6.49 5.67
C ARG A 327 -40.07 -5.77 6.97
N PRO A 328 -41.20 -5.09 7.07
CA PRO A 328 -41.64 -4.49 8.32
C PRO A 328 -41.73 -5.54 9.45
N GLY A 329 -41.20 -5.22 10.61
CA GLY A 329 -41.23 -6.09 11.78
C GLY A 329 -40.06 -7.07 11.89
N GLU A 330 -39.19 -7.19 10.86
CA GLU A 330 -37.98 -7.99 10.91
C GLU A 330 -36.80 -7.16 11.50
N MET A 331 -35.85 -7.88 12.11
CA MET A 331 -34.60 -7.30 12.52
C MET A 331 -33.68 -7.11 11.31
N VAL A 332 -32.89 -6.06 11.35
CA VAL A 332 -31.81 -5.81 10.39
C VAL A 332 -30.51 -5.65 11.17
N LEU A 333 -29.52 -6.44 10.83
CA LEU A 333 -28.14 -6.35 11.32
C LEU A 333 -27.30 -5.64 10.26
N VAL A 334 -26.53 -4.63 10.69
CA VAL A 334 -25.59 -3.92 9.81
C VAL A 334 -24.26 -3.79 10.51
#